data_4fc0d903112ee5c12c948fd3c8665d38
#
_entry.id   4fc0d903112ee5c12c948fd3c8665d38
#
_cell.length_a   1.000
_cell.length_b   1.000
_cell.length_c   1.000
_cell.angle_alpha   90.00
_cell.angle_beta   90.00
_cell.angle_gamma   90.00
#
_symmetry.space_group_name_H-M   'P 1'
#
loop_
_entity.id
_entity.type
_entity.pdbx_description
1 polymer ?
#
loop_
_entity_poly.entity_id
_entity_poly.type
_entity_poly.pdbx_seq_one_letter_code
_entity_poly.pdbx_strand_id
1 'polypeptide(L)'
;MTQARVTNDVAVGSGGSFASKASAHFKRNRIAWVFGALVLAVGAGLRLYMGMMAFAAGTDYYSPEFQVYWMPLLYGEVIVLSVFTIATSIYLWMTRETDASKIGPELELSRYWKLLGVFSVMGLWAATVAITSVESDAAWHQVTIRDTDFTPTHIIIFYFSLPFLTAMLVPTFIWAHTRLPVYMNRVSIPFLAVVIGILMIMPNYGFNEWGHTFFYAEELFAAPIHWGFVLLGWSLFFFVPLAVQLFMYMGRSISQVAALKHSRQAA
;
A
#
# COMPACT_ATOMS: atom_id res chain seq x y z
N MET A 1 -36.86 -5.57 61.18
CA MET A 1 -36.27 -4.76 60.13
C MET A 1 -34.89 -5.33 59.77
N THR A 2 -34.85 -6.19 58.79
CA THR A 2 -33.62 -6.90 58.38
C THR A 2 -33.12 -6.29 57.09
N GLN A 3 -31.99 -5.56 57.12
CA GLN A 3 -31.36 -5.01 55.97
C GLN A 3 -30.63 -6.11 55.19
N ALA A 4 -31.07 -6.35 53.98
CA ALA A 4 -30.37 -7.19 53.02
C ALA A 4 -29.14 -6.43 52.49
N ARG A 5 -27.96 -6.98 52.76
CA ARG A 5 -26.67 -6.53 52.24
C ARG A 5 -26.56 -7.02 50.76
N VAL A 6 -26.71 -6.12 49.82
CA VAL A 6 -26.41 -6.38 48.40
C VAL A 6 -24.90 -6.34 48.26
N THR A 7 -24.27 -7.49 48.12
CA THR A 7 -22.87 -7.62 47.74
C THR A 7 -22.80 -7.48 46.22
N ASN A 8 -22.32 -6.33 45.74
CA ASN A 8 -21.92 -6.11 44.34
C ASN A 8 -20.58 -6.81 44.09
N ASP A 9 -20.60 -8.10 43.83
CA ASP A 9 -19.46 -8.78 43.22
C ASP A 9 -19.41 -8.46 41.75
N VAL A 10 -18.89 -7.28 41.40
CA VAL A 10 -18.39 -6.99 40.04
C VAL A 10 -17.14 -7.84 39.88
N ALA A 11 -17.28 -8.96 39.20
CA ALA A 11 -16.15 -9.76 38.73
C ALA A 11 -15.27 -8.87 37.84
N VAL A 12 -14.21 -8.33 38.42
CA VAL A 12 -13.12 -7.66 37.69
C VAL A 12 -12.46 -8.76 36.87
N GLY A 13 -12.93 -8.89 35.62
CA GLY A 13 -12.28 -9.75 34.66
C GLY A 13 -10.80 -9.40 34.61
N SER A 14 -9.94 -10.39 34.78
CA SER A 14 -8.48 -10.29 34.77
C SER A 14 -7.98 -9.68 33.45
N GLY A 15 -8.06 -8.38 33.39
CA GLY A 15 -7.52 -7.61 32.27
C GLY A 15 -6.01 -7.74 32.26
N GLY A 16 -5.50 -8.63 31.44
CA GLY A 16 -4.05 -8.72 31.23
C GLY A 16 -3.46 -7.34 31.05
N SER A 17 -2.29 -7.10 31.65
CA SER A 17 -1.54 -5.85 31.57
C SER A 17 -1.48 -5.34 30.12
N PHE A 18 -1.51 -4.03 29.93
CA PHE A 18 -1.33 -3.40 28.60
C PHE A 18 -0.12 -4.00 27.86
N ALA A 19 0.97 -4.25 28.59
CA ALA A 19 2.18 -4.88 28.05
C ALA A 19 1.94 -6.30 27.54
N SER A 20 1.11 -7.12 28.23
CA SER A 20 0.78 -8.48 27.79
C SER A 20 -0.10 -8.47 26.52
N LYS A 21 -1.05 -7.55 26.43
CA LYS A 21 -1.89 -7.36 25.23
C LYS A 21 -1.09 -6.85 24.04
N ALA A 22 -0.19 -5.90 24.25
CA ALA A 22 0.72 -5.38 23.23
C ALA A 22 1.67 -6.47 22.72
N SER A 23 2.26 -7.27 23.62
CA SER A 23 3.13 -8.39 23.25
C SER A 23 2.39 -9.45 22.44
N ALA A 24 1.16 -9.81 22.82
CA ALA A 24 0.34 -10.76 22.07
C ALA A 24 -0.02 -10.22 20.68
N HIS A 25 -0.34 -8.91 20.56
CA HIS A 25 -0.58 -8.25 19.29
C HIS A 25 0.66 -8.26 18.40
N PHE A 26 1.82 -7.91 18.95
CA PHE A 26 3.09 -7.92 18.24
C PHE A 26 3.44 -9.31 17.71
N LYS A 27 3.35 -10.35 18.56
CA LYS A 27 3.61 -11.74 18.16
C LYS A 27 2.68 -12.20 17.05
N ARG A 28 1.39 -11.86 17.12
CA ARG A 28 0.40 -12.21 16.10
C ARG A 28 0.67 -11.56 14.75
N ASN A 29 1.18 -10.33 14.76
CA ASN A 29 1.40 -9.52 13.56
C ASN A 29 2.89 -9.38 13.18
N ARG A 30 3.77 -10.23 13.75
CA ARG A 30 5.24 -10.07 13.56
C ARG A 30 5.67 -10.00 12.10
N ILE A 31 5.01 -10.76 11.22
CA ILE A 31 5.32 -10.76 9.76
C ILE A 31 5.04 -9.37 9.17
N ALA A 32 3.91 -8.76 9.52
CA ALA A 32 3.59 -7.41 9.05
C ALA A 32 4.57 -6.37 9.59
N TRP A 33 5.02 -6.50 10.84
CA TRP A 33 6.03 -5.62 11.42
C TRP A 33 7.40 -5.77 10.74
N VAL A 34 7.83 -7.02 10.52
CA VAL A 34 9.09 -7.28 9.82
C VAL A 34 9.04 -6.74 8.39
N PHE A 35 7.92 -6.97 7.69
CA PHE A 35 7.73 -6.48 6.34
C PHE A 35 7.69 -4.94 6.29
N GLY A 36 6.98 -4.30 7.21
CA GLY A 36 6.97 -2.84 7.34
C GLY A 36 8.36 -2.25 7.62
N ALA A 37 9.14 -2.87 8.51
CA ALA A 37 10.52 -2.47 8.78
C ALA A 37 11.43 -2.63 7.55
N LEU A 38 11.25 -3.74 6.80
CA LEU A 38 11.97 -3.97 5.54
C LEU A 38 11.64 -2.90 4.50
N VAL A 39 10.37 -2.56 4.33
CA VAL A 39 9.91 -1.51 3.43
C VAL A 39 10.55 -0.17 3.77
N LEU A 40 10.58 0.20 5.06
CA LEU A 40 11.24 1.43 5.51
C LEU A 40 12.74 1.40 5.25
N ALA A 41 13.40 0.27 5.53
CA ALA A 41 14.84 0.12 5.30
C ALA A 41 15.20 0.23 3.81
N VAL A 42 14.41 -0.40 2.94
CA VAL A 42 14.61 -0.31 1.48
C VAL A 42 14.35 1.11 0.99
N GLY A 43 13.27 1.78 1.45
CA GLY A 43 12.99 3.17 1.10
C GLY A 43 14.10 4.12 1.53
N ALA A 44 14.61 3.96 2.76
CA ALA A 44 15.76 4.73 3.25
C ALA A 44 17.04 4.43 2.44
N GLY A 45 17.28 3.17 2.11
CA GLY A 45 18.41 2.76 1.26
C GLY A 45 18.36 3.38 -0.12
N LEU A 46 17.20 3.36 -0.77
CA LEU A 46 16.98 4.02 -2.08
C LEU A 46 17.22 5.53 -1.98
N ARG A 47 16.72 6.17 -0.91
CA ARG A 47 16.96 7.61 -0.69
C ARG A 47 18.44 7.95 -0.53
N LEU A 48 19.17 7.17 0.26
CA LEU A 48 20.61 7.33 0.44
C LEU A 48 21.36 7.09 -0.88
N TYR A 49 21.03 6.02 -1.58
CA TYR A 49 21.60 5.71 -2.88
C TYR A 49 21.37 6.85 -3.89
N MET A 50 20.14 7.35 -3.99
CA MET A 50 19.82 8.50 -4.81
C MET A 50 20.67 9.72 -4.45
N GLY A 51 20.76 10.06 -3.16
CA GLY A 51 21.54 11.21 -2.70
C GLY A 51 23.02 11.11 -3.05
N MET A 52 23.57 9.88 -3.03
CA MET A 52 24.97 9.65 -3.37
C MET A 52 25.20 9.61 -4.89
N MET A 53 24.42 8.83 -5.62
CA MET A 53 24.68 8.53 -7.02
C MET A 53 24.18 9.61 -7.97
N ALA A 54 23.11 10.35 -7.63
CA ALA A 54 22.66 11.45 -8.47
C ALA A 54 23.71 12.56 -8.63
N PHE A 55 24.46 12.85 -7.58
CA PHE A 55 25.55 13.83 -7.63
C PHE A 55 26.89 13.25 -8.12
N ALA A 56 27.19 11.99 -7.80
CA ALA A 56 28.44 11.36 -8.18
C ALA A 56 28.47 10.88 -9.63
N ALA A 57 27.37 10.31 -10.11
CA ALA A 57 27.25 9.69 -11.42
C ALA A 57 26.31 10.45 -12.38
N GLY A 58 25.52 11.37 -11.83
CA GLY A 58 24.48 12.08 -12.61
C GLY A 58 23.27 11.22 -12.94
N THR A 59 22.33 11.81 -13.65
CA THR A 59 21.05 11.20 -14.06
C THR A 59 20.78 11.30 -15.55
N ASP A 60 21.81 11.62 -16.35
CA ASP A 60 21.69 11.63 -17.80
C ASP A 60 21.62 10.17 -18.32
N TYR A 61 20.47 9.81 -18.89
CA TYR A 61 20.22 8.47 -19.43
C TYR A 61 21.26 8.02 -20.46
N TYR A 62 21.75 8.94 -21.27
CA TYR A 62 22.73 8.63 -22.33
C TYR A 62 24.17 8.53 -21.81
N SER A 63 24.42 8.89 -20.55
CA SER A 63 25.74 8.76 -19.97
C SER A 63 26.11 7.30 -19.68
N PRO A 64 27.37 6.91 -19.83
CA PRO A 64 27.85 5.59 -19.41
C PRO A 64 27.60 5.32 -17.93
N GLU A 65 27.69 6.32 -17.09
CA GLU A 65 27.47 6.25 -15.65
C GLU A 65 26.04 5.85 -15.33
N PHE A 66 25.05 6.39 -16.05
CA PHE A 66 23.64 5.99 -15.87
C PHE A 66 23.45 4.51 -16.17
N GLN A 67 24.05 4.02 -17.23
CA GLN A 67 23.96 2.61 -17.63
C GLN A 67 24.62 1.67 -16.61
N VAL A 68 25.58 2.15 -15.84
CA VAL A 68 26.28 1.36 -14.81
C VAL A 68 25.56 1.44 -13.46
N TYR A 69 25.09 2.60 -13.03
CA TYR A 69 24.60 2.81 -11.68
C TYR A 69 23.07 2.71 -11.56
N TRP A 70 22.30 3.03 -12.60
CA TRP A 70 20.85 3.05 -12.51
C TRP A 70 20.19 1.87 -13.22
N MET A 71 20.58 1.59 -14.45
CA MET A 71 19.90 0.57 -15.25
C MET A 71 19.99 -0.86 -14.70
N PRO A 72 21.12 -1.33 -14.13
CA PRO A 72 21.17 -2.66 -13.55
C PRO A 72 20.23 -2.85 -12.35
N LEU A 73 20.00 -1.78 -11.56
CA LEU A 73 19.04 -1.81 -10.46
C LEU A 73 17.63 -1.98 -10.99
N LEU A 74 17.25 -1.20 -12.02
CA LEU A 74 15.95 -1.31 -12.66
C LEU A 74 15.73 -2.71 -13.26
N TYR A 75 16.69 -3.22 -14.01
CA TYR A 75 16.57 -4.57 -14.59
C TYR A 75 16.45 -5.64 -13.52
N GLY A 76 17.28 -5.55 -12.47
CA GLY A 76 17.22 -6.48 -11.34
C GLY A 76 15.86 -6.44 -10.65
N GLU A 77 15.35 -5.25 -10.39
CA GLU A 77 14.04 -5.07 -9.78
C GLU A 77 12.91 -5.64 -10.65
N VAL A 78 12.85 -5.26 -11.91
CA VAL A 78 11.81 -5.72 -12.84
C VAL A 78 11.81 -7.24 -12.95
N ILE A 79 12.97 -7.87 -13.06
CA ILE A 79 13.08 -9.33 -13.10
C ILE A 79 12.56 -9.96 -11.79
N VAL A 80 13.07 -9.50 -10.65
CA VAL A 80 12.71 -10.06 -9.34
C VAL A 80 11.22 -9.87 -9.06
N LEU A 81 10.69 -8.67 -9.29
CA LEU A 81 9.28 -8.37 -9.05
C LEU A 81 8.35 -9.10 -10.03
N SER A 82 8.76 -9.26 -11.29
CA SER A 82 7.99 -10.04 -12.26
C SER A 82 7.91 -11.51 -11.86
N VAL A 83 9.04 -12.13 -11.49
CA VAL A 83 9.08 -13.51 -11.00
C VAL A 83 8.23 -13.66 -9.73
N PHE A 84 8.37 -12.74 -8.78
CA PHE A 84 7.56 -12.71 -7.56
C PHE A 84 6.06 -12.61 -7.87
N THR A 85 5.66 -11.69 -8.72
CA THR A 85 4.26 -11.45 -9.09
C THR A 85 3.65 -12.69 -9.75
N ILE A 86 4.35 -13.26 -10.73
CA ILE A 86 3.88 -14.43 -11.47
C ILE A 86 3.79 -15.64 -10.53
N ALA A 87 4.86 -15.95 -9.80
CA ALA A 87 4.90 -17.10 -8.90
C ALA A 87 3.84 -16.99 -7.79
N THR A 88 3.72 -15.83 -7.18
CA THR A 88 2.71 -15.59 -6.14
C THR A 88 1.29 -15.68 -6.71
N SER A 89 1.05 -15.13 -7.88
CA SER A 89 -0.26 -15.18 -8.55
C SER A 89 -0.67 -16.61 -8.87
N ILE A 90 0.25 -17.41 -9.41
CA ILE A 90 0.03 -18.84 -9.68
C ILE A 90 -0.28 -19.58 -8.38
N TYR A 91 0.55 -19.39 -7.34
CA TYR A 91 0.33 -20.02 -6.04
C TYR A 91 -1.03 -19.67 -5.46
N LEU A 92 -1.41 -18.38 -5.49
CA LEU A 92 -2.70 -17.92 -4.98
C LEU A 92 -3.87 -18.50 -5.77
N TRP A 93 -3.73 -18.66 -7.08
CA TRP A 93 -4.74 -19.27 -7.92
C TRP A 93 -4.87 -20.78 -7.68
N MET A 94 -3.76 -21.47 -7.54
CA MET A 94 -3.76 -22.92 -7.25
C MET A 94 -4.35 -23.24 -5.87
N THR A 95 -4.14 -22.36 -4.89
CA THR A 95 -4.64 -22.49 -3.50
C THR A 95 -5.94 -21.75 -3.24
N ARG A 96 -6.70 -21.41 -4.28
CA ARG A 96 -7.94 -20.65 -4.14
C ARG A 96 -9.02 -21.44 -3.41
N GLU A 97 -9.86 -20.73 -2.70
CA GLU A 97 -11.11 -21.29 -2.18
C GLU A 97 -12.06 -21.57 -3.35
N THR A 98 -12.71 -22.72 -3.33
CA THR A 98 -13.66 -23.12 -4.37
C THR A 98 -15.11 -22.96 -3.92
N ASP A 99 -15.33 -22.79 -2.62
CA ASP A 99 -16.67 -22.74 -2.04
C ASP A 99 -16.77 -21.57 -1.02
N ALA A 100 -17.40 -20.50 -1.45
CA ALA A 100 -17.59 -19.31 -0.61
C ALA A 100 -18.46 -19.58 0.63
N SER A 101 -19.34 -20.59 0.60
CA SER A 101 -20.24 -20.90 1.72
C SER A 101 -19.53 -21.44 2.95
N LYS A 102 -18.33 -21.98 2.77
CA LYS A 102 -17.48 -22.49 3.85
C LYS A 102 -16.75 -21.40 4.63
N ILE A 103 -16.80 -20.15 4.15
CA ILE A 103 -16.11 -19.03 4.76
C ILE A 103 -17.08 -18.35 5.73
N GLY A 104 -16.95 -18.69 7.02
CA GLY A 104 -17.75 -18.04 8.06
C GLY A 104 -17.33 -16.58 8.31
N PRO A 105 -18.23 -15.78 8.95
CA PRO A 105 -18.00 -14.34 9.14
C PRO A 105 -16.73 -14.01 9.95
N GLU A 106 -16.33 -14.85 10.89
CA GLU A 106 -15.11 -14.66 11.68
C GLU A 106 -13.84 -14.78 10.80
N LEU A 107 -13.82 -15.79 9.91
CA LEU A 107 -12.73 -15.98 8.97
C LEU A 107 -12.71 -14.88 7.91
N GLU A 108 -13.86 -14.48 7.38
CA GLU A 108 -14.00 -13.39 6.45
C GLU A 108 -13.47 -12.08 7.04
N LEU A 109 -13.89 -11.72 8.25
CA LEU A 109 -13.40 -10.55 8.97
C LEU A 109 -11.88 -10.59 9.19
N SER A 110 -11.34 -11.74 9.56
CA SER A 110 -9.89 -11.92 9.70
C SER A 110 -9.15 -11.69 8.37
N ARG A 111 -9.74 -12.08 7.25
CA ARG A 111 -9.19 -11.86 5.90
C ARG A 111 -9.23 -10.38 5.51
N TYR A 112 -10.29 -9.64 5.86
CA TYR A 112 -10.30 -8.18 5.67
C TYR A 112 -9.21 -7.47 6.46
N TRP A 113 -8.95 -7.87 7.70
CA TRP A 113 -7.85 -7.31 8.48
C TRP A 113 -6.48 -7.57 7.84
N LYS A 114 -6.27 -8.73 7.24
CA LYS A 114 -5.05 -9.02 6.48
C LYS A 114 -4.92 -8.13 5.26
N LEU A 115 -6.01 -7.93 4.52
CA LEU A 115 -6.05 -7.06 3.35
C LEU A 115 -5.72 -5.61 3.70
N LEU A 116 -6.31 -5.09 4.78
CA LEU A 116 -5.97 -3.75 5.29
C LEU A 116 -4.51 -3.65 5.71
N GLY A 117 -3.96 -4.72 6.31
CA GLY A 117 -2.53 -4.78 6.64
C GLY A 117 -1.64 -4.65 5.41
N VAL A 118 -1.98 -5.33 4.32
CA VAL A 118 -1.25 -5.21 3.04
C VAL A 118 -1.35 -3.78 2.51
N PHE A 119 -2.54 -3.20 2.46
CA PHE A 119 -2.72 -1.81 2.02
C PHE A 119 -1.99 -0.81 2.92
N SER A 120 -1.92 -1.06 4.23
CA SER A 120 -1.14 -0.21 5.14
C SER A 120 0.35 -0.25 4.82
N VAL A 121 0.90 -1.42 4.48
CA VAL A 121 2.31 -1.53 4.05
C VAL A 121 2.55 -0.82 2.72
N MET A 122 1.62 -0.94 1.78
CA MET A 122 1.72 -0.24 0.49
C MET A 122 1.61 1.28 0.68
N GLY A 123 0.70 1.73 1.56
CA GLY A 123 0.58 3.13 1.92
C GLY A 123 1.84 3.66 2.61
N LEU A 124 2.45 2.86 3.49
CA LEU A 124 3.72 3.20 4.12
C LEU A 124 4.85 3.34 3.09
N TRP A 125 4.93 2.43 2.14
CA TRP A 125 5.89 2.52 1.03
C TRP A 125 5.68 3.81 0.23
N ALA A 126 4.45 4.06 -0.23
CA ALA A 126 4.12 5.24 -1.01
C ALA A 126 4.41 6.54 -0.23
N ALA A 127 4.05 6.59 1.06
CA ALA A 127 4.34 7.73 1.92
C ALA A 127 5.84 7.93 2.12
N THR A 128 6.60 6.85 2.35
CA THR A 128 8.07 6.92 2.52
C THR A 128 8.73 7.46 1.27
N VAL A 129 8.38 6.94 0.09
CA VAL A 129 8.92 7.40 -1.18
C VAL A 129 8.53 8.84 -1.46
N ALA A 130 7.25 9.20 -1.30
CA ALA A 130 6.78 10.57 -1.52
C ALA A 130 7.47 11.57 -0.57
N ILE A 131 7.41 11.34 0.74
CA ILE A 131 7.95 12.28 1.74
C ILE A 131 9.46 12.47 1.58
N THR A 132 10.20 11.39 1.35
CA THR A 132 11.66 11.46 1.26
C THR A 132 12.17 12.01 -0.07
N SER A 133 11.33 12.06 -1.10
CA SER A 133 11.74 12.40 -2.46
C SER A 133 11.26 13.77 -2.94
N VAL A 134 10.12 14.27 -2.43
CA VAL A 134 9.52 15.56 -2.88
C VAL A 134 10.47 16.74 -2.70
N GLU A 135 11.15 16.83 -1.57
CA GLU A 135 12.09 17.91 -1.30
C GLU A 135 13.28 17.89 -2.27
N SER A 136 13.80 16.69 -2.52
CA SER A 136 14.92 16.51 -3.48
C SER A 136 14.50 16.85 -4.90
N ASP A 137 13.26 16.54 -5.26
CA ASP A 137 12.69 16.85 -6.57
C ASP A 137 12.59 18.36 -6.78
N ALA A 138 12.01 19.07 -5.82
CA ALA A 138 11.91 20.51 -5.86
C ALA A 138 13.29 21.19 -5.98
N ALA A 139 14.26 20.75 -5.18
CA ALA A 139 15.63 21.27 -5.22
C ALA A 139 16.32 20.97 -6.56
N TRP A 140 16.12 19.76 -7.10
CA TRP A 140 16.72 19.37 -8.38
C TRP A 140 16.15 20.14 -9.57
N HIS A 141 14.84 20.33 -9.63
CA HIS A 141 14.17 21.13 -10.66
C HIS A 141 14.57 22.61 -10.66
N GLN A 142 15.00 23.14 -9.52
CA GLN A 142 15.50 24.51 -9.43
C GLN A 142 16.91 24.68 -9.97
N VAL A 143 17.75 23.64 -9.89
CA VAL A 143 19.19 23.72 -10.17
C VAL A 143 19.54 23.16 -11.54
N THR A 144 18.80 22.16 -12.01
CA THR A 144 19.04 21.49 -13.29
C THR A 144 17.88 21.68 -14.25
N ILE A 145 18.18 21.49 -15.52
CA ILE A 145 17.28 21.62 -16.65
C ILE A 145 15.90 21.07 -16.35
N ARG A 146 14.89 21.86 -16.58
CA ARG A 146 13.47 21.70 -16.29
C ARG A 146 12.78 20.48 -16.93
N ASP A 147 13.40 19.84 -17.90
CA ASP A 147 12.77 18.87 -18.80
C ASP A 147 13.44 17.50 -18.82
N THR A 148 14.10 17.09 -17.74
CA THR A 148 14.61 15.72 -17.69
C THR A 148 13.65 14.80 -16.98
N ASP A 149 13.09 13.85 -17.71
CA ASP A 149 12.33 12.70 -17.19
C ASP A 149 13.12 11.87 -16.17
N PHE A 150 14.40 12.16 -16.02
CA PHE A 150 15.38 11.45 -15.23
C PHE A 150 15.87 12.23 -14.02
N THR A 151 15.01 13.02 -13.41
CA THR A 151 15.34 13.54 -12.07
C THR A 151 15.47 12.38 -11.10
N PRO A 152 16.29 12.50 -10.04
CA PRO A 152 16.44 11.45 -9.04
C PRO A 152 15.13 10.97 -8.46
N THR A 153 14.16 11.88 -8.30
CA THR A 153 12.83 11.56 -7.79
C THR A 153 12.01 10.76 -8.79
N HIS A 154 12.03 11.13 -10.07
CA HIS A 154 11.35 10.38 -11.10
C HIS A 154 11.91 8.96 -11.22
N ILE A 155 13.22 8.79 -11.12
CA ILE A 155 13.84 7.47 -11.07
C ILE A 155 13.27 6.65 -9.90
N ILE A 156 13.25 7.20 -8.69
CA ILE A 156 12.73 6.47 -7.53
C ILE A 156 11.25 6.17 -7.66
N ILE A 157 10.45 7.13 -8.10
CA ILE A 157 9.00 6.95 -8.17
C ILE A 157 8.63 6.00 -9.31
N PHE A 158 9.07 6.29 -10.52
CA PHE A 158 8.60 5.58 -11.71
C PHE A 158 9.32 4.26 -11.94
N TYR A 159 10.62 4.21 -11.69
CA TYR A 159 11.37 2.99 -11.95
C TYR A 159 11.38 2.03 -10.76
N PHE A 160 11.36 2.51 -9.53
CA PHE A 160 11.43 1.64 -8.36
C PHE A 160 10.12 1.50 -7.61
N SER A 161 9.33 2.57 -7.45
CA SER A 161 8.13 2.54 -6.62
C SER A 161 6.93 1.90 -7.31
N LEU A 162 6.73 2.21 -8.59
CA LEU A 162 5.57 1.70 -9.34
C LEU A 162 5.65 0.21 -9.63
N PRO A 163 6.79 -0.35 -10.08
CA PRO A 163 6.93 -1.79 -10.20
C PRO A 163 6.66 -2.52 -8.90
N PHE A 164 7.16 -1.99 -7.77
CA PHE A 164 6.88 -2.56 -6.45
C PHE A 164 5.38 -2.55 -6.11
N LEU A 165 4.70 -1.42 -6.28
CA LEU A 165 3.26 -1.31 -6.03
C LEU A 165 2.46 -2.25 -6.94
N THR A 166 2.83 -2.36 -8.20
CA THR A 166 2.21 -3.29 -9.16
C THR A 166 2.39 -4.73 -8.70
N ALA A 167 3.61 -5.10 -8.31
CA ALA A 167 3.94 -6.43 -7.81
C ALA A 167 3.18 -6.80 -6.54
N MET A 168 2.81 -5.83 -5.73
CA MET A 168 1.98 -6.04 -4.54
C MET A 168 0.49 -6.06 -4.86
N LEU A 169 0.00 -5.16 -5.73
CA LEU A 169 -1.43 -5.01 -6.03
C LEU A 169 -2.00 -6.18 -6.82
N VAL A 170 -1.28 -6.69 -7.81
CA VAL A 170 -1.76 -7.79 -8.64
C VAL A 170 -2.01 -9.07 -7.83
N PRO A 171 -1.06 -9.59 -7.04
CA PRO A 171 -1.33 -10.72 -6.16
C PRO A 171 -2.41 -10.43 -5.11
N THR A 172 -2.47 -9.20 -4.59
CA THR A 172 -3.48 -8.82 -3.60
C THR A 172 -4.89 -8.85 -4.19
N PHE A 173 -5.05 -8.41 -5.43
CA PHE A 173 -6.30 -8.54 -6.18
C PHE A 173 -6.71 -10.01 -6.35
N ILE A 174 -5.78 -10.85 -6.80
CA ILE A 174 -6.03 -12.29 -6.97
C ILE A 174 -6.36 -12.93 -5.62
N TRP A 175 -5.62 -12.58 -4.56
CA TRP A 175 -5.88 -13.08 -3.22
C TRP A 175 -7.29 -12.73 -2.74
N ALA A 176 -7.73 -11.48 -2.90
CA ALA A 176 -9.05 -11.06 -2.51
C ALA A 176 -10.15 -11.79 -3.30
N HIS A 177 -10.01 -11.88 -4.63
CA HIS A 177 -10.97 -12.53 -5.51
C HIS A 177 -10.99 -14.06 -5.43
N THR A 178 -10.04 -14.64 -4.72
CA THR A 178 -9.99 -16.09 -4.50
C THR A 178 -10.28 -16.49 -3.06
N ARG A 179 -10.48 -15.55 -2.12
CA ARG A 179 -10.60 -15.85 -0.69
C ARG A 179 -11.64 -15.05 0.07
N LEU A 180 -12.19 -14.00 -0.51
CA LEU A 180 -13.24 -13.21 0.12
C LEU A 180 -14.58 -13.47 -0.58
N PRO A 181 -15.63 -13.96 0.11
CA PRO A 181 -16.88 -14.40 -0.48
C PRO A 181 -17.50 -13.39 -1.44
N VAL A 182 -17.44 -12.12 -1.08
CA VAL A 182 -18.01 -11.03 -1.90
C VAL A 182 -17.30 -10.89 -3.23
N TYR A 183 -15.98 -11.11 -3.26
CA TYR A 183 -15.17 -10.97 -4.48
C TYR A 183 -15.07 -12.25 -5.29
N MET A 184 -15.31 -13.43 -4.69
CA MET A 184 -15.22 -14.71 -5.41
C MET A 184 -16.24 -14.86 -6.53
N ASN A 185 -17.41 -14.22 -6.40
CA ASN A 185 -18.52 -14.36 -7.34
C ASN A 185 -18.61 -13.19 -8.34
N ARG A 186 -17.76 -12.17 -8.20
CA ARG A 186 -17.77 -10.97 -9.05
C ARG A 186 -16.45 -10.22 -9.00
N VAL A 187 -16.10 -9.58 -10.09
CA VAL A 187 -14.96 -8.66 -10.10
C VAL A 187 -15.35 -7.36 -9.41
N SER A 188 -14.54 -6.90 -8.46
CA SER A 188 -14.69 -5.59 -7.84
C SER A 188 -14.16 -4.52 -8.79
N ILE A 189 -15.03 -3.67 -9.31
CA ILE A 189 -14.62 -2.55 -10.18
C ILE A 189 -13.69 -1.58 -9.44
N PRO A 190 -13.98 -1.14 -8.18
CA PRO A 190 -13.04 -0.30 -7.45
C PRO A 190 -11.67 -0.94 -7.24
N PHE A 191 -11.62 -2.25 -6.98
CA PHE A 191 -10.34 -2.93 -6.81
C PHE A 191 -9.58 -3.04 -8.14
N LEU A 192 -10.28 -3.41 -9.20
CA LEU A 192 -9.68 -3.45 -10.53
C LEU A 192 -9.13 -2.07 -10.92
N ALA A 193 -9.89 -1.00 -10.66
CA ALA A 193 -9.47 0.37 -10.93
C ALA A 193 -8.17 0.74 -10.18
N VAL A 194 -8.01 0.31 -8.92
CA VAL A 194 -6.76 0.51 -8.17
C VAL A 194 -5.58 -0.21 -8.84
N VAL A 195 -5.78 -1.46 -9.29
CA VAL A 195 -4.73 -2.24 -9.96
C VAL A 195 -4.33 -1.62 -11.30
N ILE A 196 -5.32 -1.21 -12.10
CA ILE A 196 -5.06 -0.59 -13.42
C ILE A 196 -4.63 0.87 -13.27
N GLY A 197 -5.03 1.52 -12.18
CA GLY A 197 -4.73 2.93 -11.90
C GLY A 197 -3.23 3.23 -11.91
N ILE A 198 -2.40 2.26 -11.54
CA ILE A 198 -0.95 2.37 -11.68
C ILE A 198 -0.54 2.46 -13.16
N LEU A 199 -1.19 1.71 -14.03
CA LEU A 199 -0.95 1.79 -15.48
C LEU A 199 -1.46 3.11 -16.07
N MET A 200 -2.41 3.78 -15.41
CA MET A 200 -2.93 5.10 -15.78
C MET A 200 -2.02 6.25 -15.33
N ILE A 201 -0.91 5.96 -14.71
CA ILE A 201 0.08 6.98 -14.34
C ILE A 201 0.70 7.63 -15.57
N MET A 202 0.82 6.92 -16.67
CA MET A 202 1.31 7.51 -17.94
C MET A 202 0.45 8.68 -18.44
N PRO A 203 -0.90 8.60 -18.44
CA PRO A 203 -1.72 9.79 -18.67
C PRO A 203 -1.56 10.87 -17.62
N ASN A 204 -1.43 10.50 -16.32
CA ASN A 204 -1.16 11.47 -15.26
C ASN A 204 0.22 12.13 -15.43
N TYR A 205 1.19 11.40 -15.94
CA TYR A 205 2.49 11.93 -16.33
C TYR A 205 2.35 12.99 -17.42
N GLY A 206 1.54 12.75 -18.43
CA GLY A 206 1.22 13.76 -19.46
C GLY A 206 0.57 15.02 -18.87
N PHE A 207 -0.30 14.88 -17.87
CA PHE A 207 -0.86 16.02 -17.13
C PHE A 207 0.20 16.75 -16.30
N ASN A 208 1.16 16.03 -15.75
CA ASN A 208 2.31 16.59 -15.06
C ASN A 208 3.14 17.45 -16.00
N GLU A 209 3.53 16.92 -17.15
CA GLU A 209 4.27 17.64 -18.17
C GLU A 209 3.50 18.87 -18.72
N TRP A 210 2.20 18.71 -18.91
CA TRP A 210 1.33 19.82 -19.29
C TRP A 210 1.29 20.90 -18.21
N GLY A 211 1.22 20.52 -16.94
CA GLY A 211 1.31 21.43 -15.80
C GLY A 211 2.62 22.20 -15.76
N HIS A 212 3.76 21.53 -15.99
CA HIS A 212 5.08 22.17 -16.11
C HIS A 212 5.10 23.23 -17.22
N THR A 213 4.48 22.94 -18.35
CA THR A 213 4.41 23.88 -19.47
C THR A 213 3.57 25.12 -19.15
N PHE A 214 2.45 24.95 -18.45
CA PHE A 214 1.55 26.04 -18.12
C PHE A 214 2.01 26.89 -16.92
N PHE A 215 2.62 26.26 -15.92
CA PHE A 215 3.06 26.92 -14.69
C PHE A 215 4.58 27.16 -14.68
N TYR A 216 5.15 27.34 -15.82
CA TYR A 216 6.56 27.51 -16.06
C TYR A 216 7.27 28.55 -15.17
N ALA A 217 6.58 29.61 -14.78
CA ALA A 217 7.13 30.68 -13.92
C ALA A 217 7.00 30.37 -12.41
N GLU A 218 6.27 29.33 -12.02
CA GLU A 218 5.86 29.10 -10.63
C GLU A 218 6.26 27.70 -10.13
N GLU A 219 7.40 27.18 -10.56
CA GLU A 219 7.87 25.84 -10.19
C GLU A 219 7.98 25.61 -8.69
N LEU A 220 8.24 26.65 -7.90
CA LEU A 220 8.20 26.60 -6.45
C LEU A 220 6.84 26.17 -5.88
N PHE A 221 5.76 26.45 -6.60
CA PHE A 221 4.39 26.08 -6.21
C PHE A 221 3.85 24.89 -7.01
N ALA A 222 4.45 24.59 -8.15
CA ALA A 222 3.99 23.53 -9.03
C ALA A 222 4.31 22.12 -8.49
N ALA A 223 5.43 21.92 -7.83
CA ALA A 223 5.78 20.60 -7.27
C ALA A 223 4.73 20.07 -6.29
N PRO A 224 4.23 20.84 -5.30
CA PRO A 224 3.11 20.41 -4.47
C PRO A 224 1.82 20.16 -5.25
N ILE A 225 1.54 20.95 -6.30
CA ILE A 225 0.36 20.78 -7.16
C ILE A 225 0.47 19.48 -7.97
N HIS A 226 1.62 19.18 -8.55
CA HIS A 226 1.88 17.92 -9.26
C HIS A 226 1.61 16.70 -8.39
N TRP A 227 2.20 16.67 -7.22
CA TRP A 227 1.98 15.61 -6.25
C TRP A 227 0.52 15.54 -5.83
N GLY A 228 -0.12 16.70 -5.66
CA GLY A 228 -1.54 16.79 -5.39
C GLY A 228 -2.35 16.13 -6.51
N PHE A 229 -2.08 16.39 -7.76
CA PHE A 229 -2.82 15.81 -8.88
C PHE A 229 -2.58 14.31 -9.03
N VAL A 230 -1.35 13.82 -8.93
CA VAL A 230 -1.04 12.40 -9.04
C VAL A 230 -1.59 11.63 -7.84
N LEU A 231 -1.30 12.08 -6.62
CA LEU A 231 -1.77 11.41 -5.40
C LEU A 231 -3.27 11.59 -5.18
N LEU A 232 -3.82 12.79 -5.38
CA LEU A 232 -5.25 13.05 -5.26
C LEU A 232 -6.04 12.32 -6.35
N GLY A 233 -5.59 12.37 -7.59
CA GLY A 233 -6.25 11.68 -8.69
C GLY A 233 -6.32 10.17 -8.41
N TRP A 234 -5.20 9.52 -8.14
CA TRP A 234 -5.19 8.10 -7.84
C TRP A 234 -5.93 7.76 -6.54
N SER A 235 -5.73 8.54 -5.48
CA SER A 235 -6.40 8.30 -4.19
C SER A 235 -7.91 8.51 -4.29
N LEU A 236 -8.36 9.64 -4.83
CA LEU A 236 -9.78 9.98 -4.86
C LEU A 236 -10.56 9.11 -5.86
N PHE A 237 -10.04 8.90 -7.05
CA PHE A 237 -10.77 8.20 -8.10
C PHE A 237 -10.65 6.69 -8.03
N PHE A 238 -9.56 6.17 -7.50
CA PHE A 238 -9.31 4.73 -7.47
C PHE A 238 -9.33 4.15 -6.06
N PHE A 239 -8.61 4.72 -5.12
CA PHE A 239 -8.44 4.13 -3.79
C PHE A 239 -9.62 4.40 -2.85
N VAL A 240 -10.20 5.59 -2.86
CA VAL A 240 -11.35 5.92 -1.99
C VAL A 240 -12.57 5.04 -2.28
N PRO A 241 -12.99 4.80 -3.53
CA PRO A 241 -14.08 3.87 -3.81
C PRO A 241 -13.81 2.45 -3.29
N LEU A 242 -12.57 1.97 -3.40
CA LEU A 242 -12.19 0.67 -2.84
C LEU A 242 -12.25 0.67 -1.31
N ALA A 243 -11.75 1.71 -0.66
CA ALA A 243 -11.78 1.84 0.80
C ALA A 243 -13.22 1.84 1.31
N VAL A 244 -14.10 2.61 0.69
CA VAL A 244 -15.54 2.61 1.03
C VAL A 244 -16.13 1.21 0.89
N GLN A 245 -15.86 0.52 -0.21
CA GLN A 245 -16.33 -0.85 -0.43
C GLN A 245 -15.82 -1.82 0.66
N LEU A 246 -14.55 -1.75 1.00
CA LEU A 246 -13.96 -2.60 2.04
C LEU A 246 -14.58 -2.35 3.41
N PHE A 247 -14.73 -1.08 3.81
CA PHE A 247 -15.34 -0.75 5.10
C PHE A 247 -16.80 -1.18 5.19
N MET A 248 -17.57 -1.06 4.11
CA MET A 248 -18.94 -1.56 4.05
C MET A 248 -19.00 -3.09 4.29
N TYR A 249 -18.14 -3.86 3.64
CA TYR A 249 -18.11 -5.31 3.80
C TYR A 249 -17.58 -5.73 5.16
N MET A 250 -16.56 -5.05 5.68
CA MET A 250 -16.09 -5.28 7.04
C MET A 250 -17.18 -4.99 8.08
N GLY A 251 -17.91 -3.90 7.95
CA GLY A 251 -19.02 -3.56 8.83
C GLY A 251 -20.09 -4.65 8.84
N ARG A 252 -20.44 -5.20 7.66
CA ARG A 252 -21.34 -6.34 7.57
C ARG A 252 -20.80 -7.57 8.30
N SER A 253 -19.53 -7.94 8.07
CA SER A 253 -18.93 -9.10 8.74
C SER A 253 -18.84 -8.90 10.24
N ILE A 254 -18.54 -7.68 10.72
CA ILE A 254 -18.54 -7.35 12.16
C ILE A 254 -19.94 -7.57 12.77
N SER A 255 -20.99 -7.08 12.12
CA SER A 255 -22.36 -7.25 12.57
C SER A 255 -22.78 -8.73 12.64
N GLN A 256 -22.38 -9.53 11.65
CA GLN A 256 -22.63 -10.97 11.63
C GLN A 256 -21.89 -11.70 12.76
N VAL A 257 -20.62 -11.36 13.00
CA VAL A 257 -19.84 -11.92 14.11
C VAL A 257 -20.46 -11.56 15.47
N ALA A 258 -20.94 -10.33 15.64
CA ALA A 258 -21.62 -9.89 16.85
C ALA A 258 -22.91 -10.70 17.09
N ALA A 259 -23.74 -10.87 16.05
CA ALA A 259 -24.97 -11.67 16.14
C ALA A 259 -24.69 -13.14 16.53
N LEU A 260 -23.65 -13.75 15.94
CA LEU A 260 -23.25 -15.12 16.30
C LEU A 260 -22.78 -15.25 17.74
N LYS A 261 -22.09 -14.26 18.30
CA LYS A 261 -21.68 -14.26 19.69
C LYS A 261 -22.88 -14.15 20.63
N HIS A 262 -23.84 -13.30 20.33
CA HIS A 262 -25.06 -13.17 21.12
C HIS A 262 -25.88 -14.46 21.12
N SER A 263 -26.07 -15.12 19.99
CA SER A 263 -26.78 -16.39 19.89
C SER A 263 -26.09 -17.51 20.69
N ARG A 264 -24.76 -17.57 20.69
CA ARG A 264 -23.98 -18.56 21.46
C ARG A 264 -24.04 -18.30 22.99
N GLN A 265 -24.30 -17.07 23.41
CA GLN A 265 -24.45 -16.74 24.85
C GLN A 265 -25.89 -16.99 25.37
N ALA A 266 -26.85 -17.00 24.45
CA ALA A 266 -28.26 -17.23 24.78
C ALA A 266 -28.67 -18.74 24.75
N ALA A 267 -27.83 -19.61 24.18
CA ALA A 267 -27.98 -21.06 24.17
C ALA A 267 -27.21 -21.74 25.29
#